data_ce10dc8c8b956d424aae93cd1cef45d7
#
_entry.id   ce10dc8c8b956d424aae93cd1cef45d7
#
_cell.length_a   1.000
_cell.length_b   1.000
_cell.length_c   1.000
_cell.angle_alpha   90.00
_cell.angle_beta   90.00
_cell.angle_gamma   90.00
#
_symmetry.space_group_name_H-M   'P 1'
#
loop_
_entity.id
_entity.type
_entity.pdbx_description
1 polymer ?
#
loop_
_entity_poly.entity_id
_entity_poly.type
_entity_poly.pdbx_seq_one_letter_code
_entity_poly.pdbx_strand_id
1 'polypeptide(L)'
;MVHKRPTPIVRDAQTLLVRGIDALERNHIEEAVGLLRQAVQLDGHSFYGHLALGIALTKALQIPEAERALETAIWLEPTNFYAHLRMAELFQRVGVPTRMREELQLALDLAETAEQKKIARDLLISEERRNPRRAWRPDFSRLLQGKVHKP
;
A
#
# COMPACT_ATOMS: atom_id res chain seq x y z
N MET A 1 27.28 6.77 25.44
CA MET A 1 26.05 6.16 24.91
C MET A 1 26.22 4.66 24.83
N VAL A 2 25.47 3.92 25.63
CA VAL A 2 25.48 2.46 25.57
C VAL A 2 24.62 2.06 24.39
N HIS A 3 25.22 1.67 23.27
CA HIS A 3 24.51 1.03 22.17
C HIS A 3 24.04 -0.33 22.67
N LYS A 4 22.77 -0.41 23.05
CA LYS A 4 22.12 -1.66 23.42
C LYS A 4 22.15 -2.59 22.20
N ARG A 5 23.00 -3.60 22.23
CA ARG A 5 23.04 -4.61 21.15
C ARG A 5 21.66 -5.25 21.03
N PRO A 6 21.07 -5.34 19.82
CA PRO A 6 19.77 -5.97 19.66
C PRO A 6 19.80 -7.41 20.20
N THR A 7 18.71 -7.83 20.80
CA THR A 7 18.56 -9.21 21.29
C THR A 7 18.69 -10.21 20.13
N PRO A 8 19.12 -11.47 20.38
CA PRO A 8 19.21 -12.48 19.32
C PRO A 8 17.93 -12.60 18.47
N ILE A 9 16.76 -12.58 19.10
CA ILE A 9 15.44 -12.66 18.45
C ILE A 9 15.24 -11.51 17.45
N VAL A 10 15.62 -10.28 17.80
CA VAL A 10 15.50 -9.12 16.89
C VAL A 10 16.46 -9.25 15.71
N ARG A 11 17.66 -9.82 15.92
CA ARG A 11 18.60 -10.10 14.82
C ARG A 11 18.03 -11.14 13.86
N ASP A 12 17.39 -12.17 14.37
CA ASP A 12 16.79 -13.22 13.56
C ASP A 12 15.60 -12.67 12.76
N ALA A 13 14.74 -11.84 13.36
CA ALA A 13 13.66 -11.15 12.67
C ALA A 13 14.17 -10.24 11.56
N GLN A 14 15.22 -9.45 11.83
CA GLN A 14 15.83 -8.56 10.84
C GLN A 14 16.46 -9.33 9.69
N THR A 15 17.14 -10.45 9.98
CA THR A 15 17.73 -11.32 8.97
C THR A 15 16.66 -11.92 8.05
N LEU A 16 15.56 -12.40 8.63
CA LEU A 16 14.43 -12.93 7.87
C LEU A 16 13.74 -11.85 7.02
N LEU A 17 13.59 -10.65 7.57
CA LEU A 17 13.06 -9.50 6.82
C LEU A 17 13.91 -9.19 5.59
N VAL A 18 15.22 -9.03 5.75
CA VAL A 18 16.13 -8.74 4.64
C VAL A 18 16.09 -9.84 3.57
N ARG A 19 16.14 -11.10 3.98
CA ARG A 19 16.03 -12.24 3.05
C ARG A 19 14.67 -12.30 2.35
N GLY A 20 13.59 -11.98 3.06
CA GLY A 20 12.25 -11.93 2.50
C GLY A 20 12.10 -10.81 1.45
N ILE A 21 12.69 -9.64 1.70
CA ILE A 21 12.73 -8.54 0.73
C ILE A 21 13.56 -8.93 -0.50
N ASP A 22 14.74 -9.54 -0.31
CA ASP A 22 15.58 -10.03 -1.41
C ASP A 22 14.83 -11.06 -2.27
N ALA A 23 14.10 -11.99 -1.66
CA ALA A 23 13.26 -12.95 -2.38
C ALA A 23 12.13 -12.24 -3.16
N LEU A 24 11.53 -11.18 -2.61
CA LEU A 24 10.53 -10.34 -3.27
C LEU A 24 11.11 -9.66 -4.52
N GLU A 25 12.30 -9.08 -4.41
CA GLU A 25 13.00 -8.40 -5.52
C GLU A 25 13.35 -9.38 -6.64
N ARG A 26 13.69 -10.62 -6.28
CA ARG A 26 13.92 -11.70 -7.26
C ARG A 26 12.64 -12.36 -7.76
N ASN A 27 11.47 -11.87 -7.34
CA ASN A 27 10.15 -12.41 -7.67
C ASN A 27 9.92 -13.87 -7.23
N HIS A 28 10.62 -14.32 -6.17
CA HIS A 28 10.39 -15.60 -5.50
C HIS A 28 9.29 -15.43 -4.44
N ILE A 29 8.04 -15.33 -4.89
CA ILE A 29 6.93 -14.84 -4.05
C ILE A 29 6.61 -15.78 -2.89
N GLU A 30 6.56 -17.09 -3.10
CA GLU A 30 6.26 -18.09 -2.06
C GLU A 30 7.34 -18.09 -0.98
N GLU A 31 8.61 -18.01 -1.38
CA GLU A 31 9.74 -17.92 -0.45
C GLU A 31 9.66 -16.61 0.35
N ALA A 32 9.39 -15.49 -0.30
CA ALA A 32 9.22 -14.19 0.34
C ALA A 32 8.11 -14.22 1.40
N VAL A 33 6.94 -14.76 1.06
CA VAL A 33 5.81 -14.90 1.99
C VAL A 33 6.21 -15.73 3.21
N GLY A 34 6.88 -16.87 3.01
CA GLY A 34 7.35 -17.73 4.09
C GLY A 34 8.32 -17.06 5.05
N LEU A 35 9.33 -16.37 4.51
CA LEU A 35 10.35 -15.64 5.29
C LEU A 35 9.75 -14.44 6.02
N LEU A 36 8.87 -13.66 5.36
CA LEU A 36 8.26 -12.47 5.94
C LEU A 36 7.24 -12.81 7.03
N ARG A 37 6.49 -13.91 6.87
CA ARG A 37 5.63 -14.44 7.97
C ARG A 37 6.45 -14.74 9.22
N GLN A 38 7.58 -15.44 9.07
CA GLN A 38 8.46 -15.72 10.21
C GLN A 38 9.03 -14.44 10.82
N ALA A 39 9.41 -13.46 9.98
CA ALA A 39 9.93 -12.18 10.47
C ALA A 39 8.90 -11.45 11.35
N VAL A 40 7.64 -11.33 10.92
CA VAL A 40 6.60 -10.66 11.71
C VAL A 40 6.12 -11.49 12.91
N GLN A 41 6.29 -12.80 12.91
CA GLN A 41 6.06 -13.64 14.10
C GLN A 41 7.10 -13.37 15.20
N LEU A 42 8.35 -13.11 14.81
CA LEU A 42 9.42 -12.78 15.76
C LEU A 42 9.38 -11.30 16.19
N ASP A 43 8.99 -10.40 15.31
CA ASP A 43 8.84 -8.98 15.59
C ASP A 43 7.50 -8.47 15.01
N GLY A 44 6.46 -8.57 15.80
CA GLY A 44 5.10 -8.14 15.45
C GLY A 44 4.91 -6.62 15.34
N HIS A 45 5.90 -5.81 15.76
CA HIS A 45 5.88 -4.35 15.69
C HIS A 45 6.75 -3.79 14.55
N SER A 46 7.25 -4.65 13.67
CA SER A 46 8.03 -4.24 12.51
C SER A 46 7.13 -3.68 11.41
N PHE A 47 7.13 -2.35 11.25
CA PHE A 47 6.44 -1.69 10.14
C PHE A 47 6.87 -2.28 8.79
N TYR A 48 8.17 -2.35 8.54
CA TYR A 48 8.70 -2.89 7.28
C TYR A 48 8.39 -4.37 7.10
N GLY A 49 8.33 -5.15 8.18
CA GLY A 49 7.91 -6.55 8.14
C GLY A 49 6.49 -6.70 7.62
N HIS A 50 5.53 -5.97 8.20
CA HIS A 50 4.14 -6.01 7.77
C HIS A 50 3.94 -5.41 6.37
N LEU A 51 4.64 -4.32 6.04
CA LEU A 51 4.57 -3.72 4.70
C LEU A 51 5.07 -4.69 3.63
N ALA A 52 6.26 -5.27 3.82
CA ALA A 52 6.84 -6.24 2.89
C ALA A 52 5.98 -7.51 2.77
N LEU A 53 5.45 -8.02 3.88
CA LEU A 53 4.52 -9.15 3.88
C LEU A 53 3.25 -8.83 3.10
N GLY A 54 2.66 -7.65 3.30
CA GLY A 54 1.49 -7.19 2.55
C GLY A 54 1.75 -7.14 1.04
N ILE A 55 2.91 -6.65 0.62
CA ILE A 55 3.33 -6.63 -0.78
C ILE A 55 3.47 -8.06 -1.33
N ALA A 56 4.14 -8.95 -0.60
CA ALA A 56 4.33 -10.35 -1.01
C ALA A 56 2.99 -11.08 -1.16
N LEU A 57 2.10 -10.94 -0.18
CA LEU A 57 0.77 -11.53 -0.18
C LEU A 57 -0.12 -10.98 -1.31
N THR A 58 -0.02 -9.69 -1.62
CA THR A 58 -0.70 -9.07 -2.76
C THR A 58 -0.25 -9.70 -4.08
N LYS A 59 1.06 -9.93 -4.24
CA LYS A 59 1.61 -10.62 -5.41
C LYS A 59 1.20 -12.09 -5.47
N ALA A 60 1.11 -12.75 -4.32
CA ALA A 60 0.64 -14.13 -4.18
C ALA A 60 -0.89 -14.29 -4.34
N LEU A 61 -1.63 -13.19 -4.51
CA LEU A 61 -3.10 -13.15 -4.57
C LEU A 61 -3.80 -13.66 -3.30
N GLN A 62 -3.11 -13.64 -2.16
CA GLN A 62 -3.66 -13.94 -0.85
C GLN A 62 -4.26 -12.68 -0.22
N ILE A 63 -5.36 -12.20 -0.82
CA ILE A 63 -5.90 -10.87 -0.60
C ILE A 63 -6.33 -10.59 0.85
N PRO A 64 -7.08 -11.48 1.54
CA PRO A 64 -7.50 -11.20 2.92
C PRO A 64 -6.32 -11.07 3.89
N GLU A 65 -5.25 -11.83 3.68
CA GLU A 65 -4.05 -11.74 4.50
C GLU A 65 -3.22 -10.50 4.16
N ALA A 66 -3.15 -10.16 2.87
CA ALA A 66 -2.47 -8.94 2.39
C ALA A 66 -3.11 -7.68 3.00
N GLU A 67 -4.44 -7.59 2.99
CA GLU A 67 -5.18 -6.48 3.58
C GLU A 67 -4.84 -6.34 5.07
N ARG A 68 -4.91 -7.43 5.85
CA ARG A 68 -4.56 -7.41 7.28
C ARG A 68 -3.11 -6.99 7.55
N ALA A 69 -2.17 -7.47 6.75
CA ALA A 69 -0.77 -7.07 6.90
C ALA A 69 -0.57 -5.58 6.63
N LEU A 70 -1.18 -5.05 5.58
CA LEU A 70 -1.12 -3.63 5.25
C LEU A 70 -1.86 -2.76 6.26
N GLU A 71 -3.01 -3.20 6.77
CA GLU A 71 -3.72 -2.52 7.89
C GLU A 71 -2.84 -2.43 9.13
N THR A 72 -2.12 -3.50 9.46
CA THR A 72 -1.16 -3.48 10.57
C THR A 72 -0.02 -2.50 10.32
N ALA A 73 0.51 -2.43 9.10
CA ALA A 73 1.53 -1.45 8.74
C ALA A 73 0.99 -0.01 8.87
N ILE A 74 -0.23 0.27 8.40
CA ILE A 74 -0.88 1.57 8.56
C ILE A 74 -1.12 1.89 10.05
N TRP A 75 -1.51 0.92 10.86
CA TRP A 75 -1.68 1.11 12.29
C TRP A 75 -0.37 1.47 13.00
N LEU A 76 0.75 0.85 12.58
CA LEU A 76 2.07 1.13 13.14
C LEU A 76 2.61 2.50 12.71
N GLU A 77 2.41 2.88 11.46
CA GLU A 77 2.82 4.18 10.91
C GLU A 77 1.70 4.81 10.07
N PRO A 78 0.69 5.46 10.69
CA PRO A 78 -0.48 5.97 9.99
C PRO A 78 -0.20 7.05 8.95
N THR A 79 0.91 7.76 9.09
CA THR A 79 1.33 8.85 8.19
C THR A 79 2.36 8.42 7.15
N ASN A 80 2.58 7.12 6.99
CA ASN A 80 3.55 6.64 6.03
C ASN A 80 2.93 6.54 4.63
N PHE A 81 3.47 7.31 3.69
CA PHE A 81 3.06 7.34 2.29
C PHE A 81 2.97 5.94 1.66
N TYR A 82 3.99 5.10 1.89
CA TYR A 82 4.09 3.80 1.23
C TYR A 82 3.06 2.80 1.73
N ALA A 83 2.64 2.87 2.99
CA ALA A 83 1.60 1.99 3.52
C ALA A 83 0.27 2.21 2.79
N HIS A 84 -0.16 3.46 2.63
CA HIS A 84 -1.37 3.81 1.88
C HIS A 84 -1.24 3.52 0.39
N LEU A 85 -0.07 3.78 -0.21
CA LEU A 85 0.19 3.43 -1.61
C LEU A 85 0.04 1.93 -1.86
N ARG A 86 0.60 1.08 -0.99
CA ARG A 86 0.50 -0.38 -1.14
C ARG A 86 -0.92 -0.89 -0.91
N MET A 87 -1.68 -0.27 -0.02
CA MET A 87 -3.10 -0.56 0.15
C MET A 87 -3.90 -0.18 -1.12
N ALA A 88 -3.60 0.95 -1.72
CA ALA A 88 -4.22 1.34 -3.00
C ALA A 88 -3.91 0.36 -4.13
N GLU A 89 -2.66 -0.11 -4.24
CA GLU A 89 -2.26 -1.14 -5.21
C GLU A 89 -3.01 -2.46 -5.00
N LEU A 90 -3.24 -2.86 -3.74
CA LEU A 90 -4.06 -4.01 -3.40
C LEU A 90 -5.48 -3.83 -3.94
N PHE A 91 -6.13 -2.70 -3.64
CA PHE A 91 -7.49 -2.43 -4.10
C PHE A 91 -7.60 -2.28 -5.63
N GLN A 92 -6.56 -1.77 -6.29
CA GLN A 92 -6.48 -1.78 -7.74
C GLN A 92 -6.48 -3.22 -8.28
N ARG A 93 -5.70 -4.11 -7.66
CA ARG A 93 -5.59 -5.50 -8.09
C ARG A 93 -6.89 -6.29 -7.93
N VAL A 94 -7.65 -6.02 -6.86
CA VAL A 94 -8.96 -6.65 -6.63
C VAL A 94 -10.12 -5.94 -7.33
N GLY A 95 -9.88 -4.83 -7.99
CA GLY A 95 -10.89 -4.11 -8.76
C GLY A 95 -11.89 -3.34 -7.89
N VAL A 96 -11.46 -2.76 -6.77
CA VAL A 96 -12.25 -1.90 -5.89
C VAL A 96 -11.80 -0.43 -6.03
N PRO A 97 -12.19 0.27 -7.10
CA PRO A 97 -11.65 1.58 -7.44
C PRO A 97 -12.00 2.69 -6.44
N THR A 98 -13.09 2.57 -5.72
CA THR A 98 -13.48 3.52 -4.67
C THR A 98 -12.46 3.53 -3.53
N ARG A 99 -12.19 2.38 -2.94
CA ARG A 99 -11.20 2.24 -1.86
C ARG A 99 -9.79 2.56 -2.36
N MET A 100 -9.45 2.15 -3.58
CA MET A 100 -8.16 2.51 -4.18
C MET A 100 -7.97 4.03 -4.21
N ARG A 101 -8.98 4.80 -4.64
CA ARG A 101 -8.88 6.27 -4.71
C ARG A 101 -8.80 6.92 -3.34
N GLU A 102 -9.52 6.39 -2.35
CA GLU A 102 -9.45 6.85 -0.96
C GLU A 102 -8.01 6.71 -0.42
N GLU A 103 -7.41 5.54 -0.58
CA GLU A 103 -6.04 5.30 -0.16
C GLU A 103 -5.01 6.12 -0.95
N LEU A 104 -5.22 6.31 -2.26
CA LEU A 104 -4.36 7.17 -3.07
C LEU A 104 -4.46 8.64 -2.66
N GLN A 105 -5.64 9.12 -2.28
CA GLN A 105 -5.78 10.48 -1.78
C GLN A 105 -5.00 10.66 -0.48
N LEU A 106 -5.12 9.72 0.45
CA LEU A 106 -4.32 9.72 1.68
C LEU A 106 -2.82 9.70 1.37
N ALA A 107 -2.38 8.85 0.44
CA ALA A 107 -0.98 8.81 0.02
C ALA A 107 -0.53 10.15 -0.58
N LEU A 108 -1.35 10.79 -1.43
CA LEU A 108 -1.03 12.10 -2.01
C LEU A 108 -0.93 13.20 -0.96
N ASP A 109 -1.80 13.19 0.04
CA ASP A 109 -1.79 14.16 1.14
C ASP A 109 -0.54 13.98 2.04
N LEU A 110 -0.05 12.74 2.16
CA LEU A 110 1.15 12.38 2.91
C LEU A 110 2.45 12.49 2.11
N ALA A 111 2.36 12.71 0.81
CA ALA A 111 3.54 12.74 -0.07
C ALA A 111 4.38 13.99 0.16
N GLU A 112 5.61 13.79 0.60
CA GLU A 112 6.58 14.85 0.89
C GLU A 112 7.41 15.23 -0.35
N THR A 113 7.61 14.31 -1.27
CA THR A 113 8.46 14.50 -2.45
C THR A 113 7.67 14.53 -3.76
N ALA A 114 8.23 15.19 -4.77
CA ALA A 114 7.65 15.19 -6.12
C ALA A 114 7.59 13.79 -6.72
N GLU A 115 8.55 12.93 -6.39
CA GLU A 115 8.60 11.54 -6.84
C GLU A 115 7.45 10.73 -6.24
N GLN A 116 7.19 10.84 -4.93
CA GLN A 116 6.04 10.20 -4.29
C GLN A 116 4.71 10.64 -4.92
N LYS A 117 4.55 11.94 -5.15
CA LYS A 117 3.36 12.48 -5.82
C LYS A 117 3.19 11.93 -7.23
N LYS A 118 4.30 11.79 -7.97
CA LYS A 118 4.29 11.21 -9.31
C LYS A 118 3.86 9.74 -9.27
N ILE A 119 4.44 8.92 -8.39
CA ILE A 119 4.09 7.50 -8.25
C ILE A 119 2.58 7.33 -8.00
N ALA A 120 2.01 8.08 -7.06
CA ALA A 120 0.58 7.99 -6.75
C ALA A 120 -0.30 8.45 -7.92
N ARG A 121 0.08 9.51 -8.64
CA ARG A 121 -0.64 9.97 -9.84
C ARG A 121 -0.57 8.96 -10.98
N ASP A 122 0.59 8.36 -11.21
CA ASP A 122 0.77 7.35 -12.26
C ASP A 122 -0.13 6.12 -12.00
N LEU A 123 -0.30 5.73 -10.74
CA LEU A 123 -1.22 4.67 -10.35
C LEU A 123 -2.67 5.05 -10.67
N LEU A 124 -3.10 6.27 -10.38
CA LEU A 124 -4.44 6.78 -10.69
C LEU A 124 -4.69 6.77 -12.21
N ILE A 125 -3.74 7.28 -12.98
CA ILE A 125 -3.83 7.32 -14.46
C ILE A 125 -3.90 5.90 -15.04
N SER A 126 -3.16 4.96 -14.46
CA SER A 126 -3.17 3.56 -14.91
C SER A 126 -4.55 2.91 -14.72
N GLU A 127 -5.24 3.25 -13.63
CA GLU A 127 -6.59 2.77 -13.37
C GLU A 127 -7.62 3.38 -14.32
N GLU A 128 -7.53 4.67 -14.59
CA GLU A 128 -8.41 5.35 -15.55
C GLU A 128 -8.29 4.77 -16.95
N ARG A 129 -7.07 4.44 -17.39
CA ARG A 129 -6.83 3.76 -18.69
C ARG A 129 -7.39 2.35 -18.74
N ARG A 130 -7.33 1.63 -17.61
CA ARG A 130 -7.87 0.26 -17.53
C ARG A 130 -9.40 0.24 -17.59
N ASN A 131 -10.05 1.26 -17.07
CA ASN A 131 -11.50 1.33 -16.96
C ASN A 131 -12.07 2.68 -17.47
N PRO A 132 -11.97 2.96 -18.78
CA PRO A 132 -12.35 4.25 -19.35
C PRO A 132 -13.86 4.56 -19.19
N ARG A 133 -14.71 3.56 -18.96
CA ARG A 133 -16.14 3.79 -18.69
C ARG A 133 -16.43 4.36 -17.30
N ARG A 134 -15.47 4.34 -16.40
CA ARG A 134 -15.51 4.96 -15.07
C ARG A 134 -14.66 6.23 -14.99
N ALA A 135 -13.86 6.50 -16.02
CA ALA A 135 -13.17 7.77 -16.16
C ALA A 135 -14.21 8.87 -16.34
N TRP A 136 -14.24 9.72 -15.34
CA TRP A 136 -14.86 11.04 -15.36
C TRP A 136 -16.23 11.12 -16.04
N ARG A 137 -17.31 10.85 -15.33
CA ARG A 137 -18.60 11.51 -15.65
C ARG A 137 -18.55 12.88 -15.00
N PRO A 138 -18.48 13.97 -15.79
CA PRO A 138 -18.70 15.29 -15.22
C PRO A 138 -20.03 15.24 -14.49
N ASP A 139 -20.03 15.75 -13.25
CA ASP A 139 -21.28 15.92 -12.52
C ASP A 139 -22.10 17.01 -13.19
N PHE A 140 -22.84 16.62 -14.24
CA PHE A 140 -23.74 17.50 -14.95
C PHE A 140 -24.84 18.08 -14.05
N SER A 141 -25.05 17.50 -12.85
CA SER A 141 -26.03 18.00 -11.89
C SER A 141 -25.66 19.41 -11.41
N ARG A 142 -24.37 19.72 -11.27
CA ARG A 142 -23.89 21.09 -10.96
C ARG A 142 -24.06 22.06 -12.11
N LEU A 143 -23.96 21.60 -13.36
CA LEU A 143 -24.17 22.44 -14.55
C LEU A 143 -25.66 22.77 -14.78
N LEU A 144 -26.56 21.87 -14.36
CA LEU A 144 -27.99 22.07 -14.48
C LEU A 144 -28.58 22.93 -13.36
N GLN A 145 -27.93 23.01 -12.19
CA GLN A 145 -28.34 23.89 -11.07
C GLN A 145 -27.99 25.36 -11.27
N GLY A 146 -27.11 25.68 -12.23
CA GLY A 146 -26.68 27.06 -12.54
C GLY A 146 -27.55 27.84 -13.55
N LYS A 147 -28.67 27.27 -14.05
CA LYS A 147 -29.52 27.90 -15.06
C LYS A 147 -30.99 28.03 -14.68
N VAL A 148 -31.30 28.41 -13.47
CA VAL A 148 -32.61 28.93 -13.10
C VAL A 148 -32.44 30.26 -12.38
N HIS A 149 -31.92 31.25 -13.10
CA HIS A 149 -32.27 32.63 -12.80
C HIS A 149 -33.36 33.02 -13.82
N LYS A 150 -34.59 32.95 -13.36
CA LYS A 150 -35.68 33.65 -13.99
C LYS A 150 -35.60 35.12 -13.62
N PRO A 151 -35.89 36.01 -14.57
CA PRO A 151 -36.00 37.46 -14.30
C PRO A 151 -37.14 37.79 -13.35
#